data_fb0c14a87d2442111a720169519dca52
#
_entry.id   fb0c14a87d2442111a720169519dca52
#
_cell.length_a   1.000
_cell.length_b   1.000
_cell.length_c   1.000
_cell.angle_alpha   90.00
_cell.angle_beta   90.00
_cell.angle_gamma   90.00
#
_symmetry.space_group_name_H-M   'P 1'
#
loop_
_entity.id
_entity.type
_entity.pdbx_description
1 polymer ?
#
loop_
_entity_poly.entity_id
_entity_poly.type
_entity_poly.pdbx_seq_one_letter_code
_entity_poly.pdbx_strand_id
1 'polypeptide(L)'
;MSAPLLAWDYLVLTASNAAQAEAYELQLQMRREHGMLPQVREVLVEPDLEDQRIGSGGSTLLCLVRILNRERRRGRRGDAAAILRELRILIVHAGGDSRRLPAYAPCGKIFVPLPADSNAPLPVTLFDRLAPDFLALPPGLPGQGQVLVAAGDALLRFDAGQVRFSGPGLIALGCYATPEEASRHGVFCLGEGGAVSLYLQKPALAEQQRMGAINPSGQAALDVAVMSLDAGAAAALIEAFGVERAADGDFDFSAEARRRMLRHGIDLYREICCALGSAATFEHYLRSARSSGSHWTQEALRRVYPVLSRVPLHVQLVPSCRFLHFGSTRQLIESGLALVAEDRGAAPSSTLLSVNSVISPSAQVHGQDAWLEGCRIATDLQLSGQNVVVGVDVDEPLSLPPGACLEVLPGRNRAAQDVWFVRCYGVRDSFKDGLFCGRPLLDWLRGAGLDAADVWPDSTGAADRILWNARIFPALPKAAAFRSWLWMCAPESASAAQVQAFRAADRYSAAEIALLANQAAFHSRRLEIWKSRTPRPPVTP
;
A
#
# COMPACT_ATOMS: atom_id res chain seq x y z
N MET A 1 -26.96 22.69 -10.51
CA MET A 1 -26.61 21.66 -11.50
C MET A 1 -25.27 21.08 -11.06
N SER A 2 -25.21 19.81 -10.68
CA SER A 2 -23.93 19.13 -10.37
C SER A 2 -23.07 19.10 -11.64
N ALA A 3 -21.78 19.42 -11.52
CA ALA A 3 -20.85 19.26 -12.64
C ALA A 3 -20.91 17.81 -13.15
N PRO A 4 -20.81 17.57 -14.48
CA PRO A 4 -20.84 16.23 -15.02
C PRO A 4 -19.69 15.43 -14.40
N LEU A 5 -20.01 14.24 -13.90
CA LEU A 5 -19.02 13.30 -13.37
C LEU A 5 -18.00 12.99 -14.47
N LEU A 6 -16.72 13.20 -14.18
CA LEU A 6 -15.64 12.90 -15.10
C LEU A 6 -15.56 11.36 -15.26
N ALA A 7 -15.83 10.86 -16.46
CA ALA A 7 -15.85 9.43 -16.71
C ALA A 7 -14.43 8.85 -16.82
N TRP A 8 -14.24 7.70 -16.22
CA TRP A 8 -13.04 6.87 -16.32
C TRP A 8 -13.37 5.56 -17.03
N ASP A 9 -12.56 5.18 -18.00
CA ASP A 9 -12.72 3.88 -18.67
C ASP A 9 -12.30 2.74 -17.76
N TYR A 10 -11.19 2.92 -17.04
CA TYR A 10 -10.65 1.92 -16.13
C TYR A 10 -10.15 2.53 -14.81
N LEU A 11 -10.46 1.83 -13.72
CA LEU A 11 -9.75 1.91 -12.44
C LEU A 11 -9.06 0.56 -12.23
N VAL A 12 -7.75 0.56 -12.08
CA VAL A 12 -6.96 -0.65 -11.85
C VAL A 12 -6.23 -0.55 -10.53
N LEU A 13 -6.40 -1.52 -9.64
CA LEU A 13 -5.53 -1.69 -8.47
C LEU A 13 -4.47 -2.74 -8.79
N THR A 14 -3.20 -2.45 -8.50
CA THR A 14 -2.16 -3.48 -8.56
C THR A 14 -2.15 -4.30 -7.27
N ALA A 15 -1.87 -5.59 -7.37
CA ALA A 15 -1.74 -6.49 -6.22
C ALA A 15 -0.40 -7.25 -6.30
N SER A 16 0.15 -7.68 -5.17
CA SER A 16 1.44 -8.38 -5.15
C SER A 16 1.34 -9.87 -5.51
N ASN A 17 0.14 -10.44 -5.45
CA ASN A 17 -0.14 -11.85 -5.76
C ASN A 17 -1.65 -12.08 -5.95
N ALA A 18 -2.01 -13.29 -6.40
CA ALA A 18 -3.39 -13.68 -6.66
C ALA A 18 -4.28 -13.61 -5.40
N ALA A 19 -3.81 -14.03 -4.23
CA ALA A 19 -4.60 -13.98 -3.00
C ALA A 19 -4.95 -12.54 -2.58
N GLN A 20 -4.00 -11.61 -2.74
CA GLN A 20 -4.26 -10.20 -2.49
C GLN A 20 -5.21 -9.61 -3.56
N ALA A 21 -5.10 -10.06 -4.81
CA ALA A 21 -6.01 -9.63 -5.87
C ALA A 21 -7.45 -10.06 -5.58
N GLU A 22 -7.69 -11.30 -5.16
CA GLU A 22 -9.03 -11.78 -4.75
C GLU A 22 -9.61 -10.94 -3.59
N ALA A 23 -8.77 -10.59 -2.60
CA ALA A 23 -9.18 -9.72 -1.51
C ALA A 23 -9.59 -8.32 -1.99
N TYR A 24 -8.88 -7.76 -2.98
CA TYR A 24 -9.20 -6.46 -3.56
C TYR A 24 -10.46 -6.51 -4.42
N GLU A 25 -10.63 -7.55 -5.22
CA GLU A 25 -11.83 -7.76 -6.04
C GLU A 25 -13.09 -7.79 -5.17
N LEU A 26 -13.06 -8.52 -4.05
CA LEU A 26 -14.15 -8.55 -3.08
C LEU A 26 -14.49 -7.13 -2.58
N GLN A 27 -13.49 -6.35 -2.18
CA GLN A 27 -13.66 -4.99 -1.68
C GLN A 27 -14.23 -4.04 -2.75
N LEU A 28 -13.74 -4.13 -3.97
CA LEU A 28 -14.17 -3.28 -5.09
C LEU A 28 -15.57 -3.66 -5.58
N GLN A 29 -15.89 -4.95 -5.64
CA GLN A 29 -17.22 -5.43 -6.00
C GLN A 29 -18.27 -4.86 -5.05
N MET A 30 -18.05 -4.93 -3.74
CA MET A 30 -18.98 -4.38 -2.76
C MET A 30 -19.19 -2.88 -2.94
N ARG A 31 -18.15 -2.11 -3.22
CA ARG A 31 -18.25 -0.67 -3.48
C ARG A 31 -19.04 -0.36 -4.74
N ARG A 32 -18.90 -1.18 -5.78
CA ARG A 32 -19.71 -1.07 -6.99
C ARG A 32 -21.19 -1.38 -6.72
N GLU A 33 -21.47 -2.44 -5.99
CA GLU A 33 -22.85 -2.84 -5.59
C GLU A 33 -23.55 -1.73 -4.78
N HIS A 34 -22.78 -0.96 -4.00
CA HIS A 34 -23.29 0.20 -3.25
C HIS A 34 -23.20 1.52 -4.01
N GLY A 35 -22.89 1.50 -5.32
CA GLY A 35 -22.85 2.70 -6.15
C GLY A 35 -21.75 3.70 -5.80
N MET A 36 -20.66 3.27 -5.15
CA MET A 36 -19.58 4.16 -4.70
C MET A 36 -18.57 4.53 -5.81
N LEU A 37 -18.65 3.90 -6.98
CA LEU A 37 -17.77 4.13 -8.14
C LEU A 37 -18.55 4.40 -9.43
N PRO A 38 -19.54 5.33 -9.43
CA PRO A 38 -20.46 5.51 -10.55
C PRO A 38 -19.79 6.07 -11.81
N GLN A 39 -18.64 6.75 -11.68
CA GLN A 39 -17.90 7.36 -12.78
C GLN A 39 -16.90 6.42 -13.45
N VAL A 40 -16.79 5.16 -13.00
CA VAL A 40 -15.83 4.18 -13.53
C VAL A 40 -16.56 3.13 -14.35
N ARG A 41 -16.20 2.98 -15.65
CA ARG A 41 -16.78 1.94 -16.52
C ARG A 41 -16.39 0.55 -16.07
N GLU A 42 -15.09 0.32 -15.83
CA GLU A 42 -14.56 -0.95 -15.39
C GLU A 42 -13.55 -0.81 -14.26
N VAL A 43 -13.66 -1.73 -13.32
CA VAL A 43 -12.73 -1.88 -12.21
C VAL A 43 -12.00 -3.20 -12.39
N LEU A 44 -10.67 -3.17 -12.32
CA LEU A 44 -9.79 -4.33 -12.48
C LEU A 44 -8.84 -4.41 -11.29
N VAL A 45 -8.40 -5.63 -10.99
CA VAL A 45 -7.25 -5.88 -10.12
C VAL A 45 -6.23 -6.66 -10.93
N GLU A 46 -4.99 -6.23 -10.90
CA GLU A 46 -3.91 -6.88 -11.64
C GLU A 46 -2.83 -7.34 -10.65
N PRO A 47 -2.72 -8.66 -10.40
CA PRO A 47 -1.64 -9.21 -9.59
C PRO A 47 -0.30 -9.15 -10.32
N ASP A 48 0.79 -9.03 -9.57
CA ASP A 48 2.13 -9.13 -10.12
C ASP A 48 2.34 -10.48 -10.83
N LEU A 49 3.14 -10.46 -11.88
CA LEU A 49 3.36 -11.61 -12.75
C LEU A 49 3.98 -12.79 -11.99
N GLU A 50 3.34 -13.97 -12.08
CA GLU A 50 3.78 -15.20 -11.40
C GLU A 50 3.91 -15.03 -9.86
N ASP A 51 3.09 -14.14 -9.26
CA ASP A 51 3.15 -13.79 -7.85
C ASP A 51 4.55 -13.30 -7.39
N GLN A 52 5.37 -12.80 -8.33
CA GLN A 52 6.69 -12.26 -8.07
C GLN A 52 6.67 -10.74 -8.18
N ARG A 53 7.39 -10.08 -7.29
CA ARG A 53 7.45 -8.61 -7.27
C ARG A 53 8.15 -8.08 -8.52
N ILE A 54 7.38 -7.52 -9.43
CA ILE A 54 7.88 -6.93 -10.69
C ILE A 54 8.14 -5.42 -10.62
N GLY A 55 7.89 -4.79 -9.46
CA GLY A 55 8.11 -3.36 -9.22
C GLY A 55 6.98 -2.47 -9.79
N SER A 56 6.92 -1.22 -9.33
CA SER A 56 5.84 -0.29 -9.68
C SER A 56 5.74 0.01 -11.18
N GLY A 57 6.86 0.13 -11.87
CA GLY A 57 6.90 0.28 -13.34
C GLY A 57 6.46 -1.00 -14.05
N GLY A 58 6.88 -2.17 -13.55
CA GLY A 58 6.45 -3.48 -14.08
C GLY A 58 4.96 -3.69 -13.96
N SER A 59 4.39 -3.41 -12.78
CA SER A 59 2.95 -3.51 -12.54
C SER A 59 2.16 -2.50 -13.40
N THR A 60 2.67 -1.27 -13.61
CA THR A 60 2.07 -0.30 -14.55
C THR A 60 2.01 -0.85 -15.97
N LEU A 61 3.12 -1.40 -16.47
CA LEU A 61 3.19 -1.98 -17.82
C LEU A 61 2.24 -3.18 -17.96
N LEU A 62 2.17 -4.04 -16.94
CA LEU A 62 1.26 -5.18 -16.93
C LEU A 62 -0.21 -4.74 -17.00
N CYS A 63 -0.59 -3.72 -16.24
CA CYS A 63 -1.93 -3.11 -16.32
C CYS A 63 -2.23 -2.59 -17.74
N LEU A 64 -1.28 -1.91 -18.36
CA LEU A 64 -1.44 -1.39 -19.74
C LEU A 64 -1.61 -2.53 -20.75
N VAL A 65 -0.79 -3.58 -20.69
CA VAL A 65 -0.92 -4.77 -21.54
C VAL A 65 -2.29 -5.42 -21.37
N ARG A 66 -2.75 -5.57 -20.15
CA ARG A 66 -4.08 -6.12 -19.82
C ARG A 66 -5.21 -5.31 -20.48
N ILE A 67 -5.15 -3.99 -20.36
CA ILE A 67 -6.17 -3.08 -20.92
C ILE A 67 -6.11 -3.11 -22.45
N LEU A 68 -4.93 -3.02 -23.05
CA LEU A 68 -4.77 -3.06 -24.50
C LEU A 68 -5.37 -4.33 -25.10
N ASN A 69 -5.11 -5.50 -24.51
CA ASN A 69 -5.66 -6.76 -24.98
C ASN A 69 -7.18 -6.83 -24.79
N ARG A 70 -7.69 -6.27 -23.68
CA ARG A 70 -9.13 -6.19 -23.42
C ARG A 70 -9.85 -5.31 -24.44
N GLU A 71 -9.30 -4.14 -24.77
CA GLU A 71 -9.86 -3.23 -25.75
C GLU A 71 -9.77 -3.79 -27.20
N ARG A 72 -8.69 -4.52 -27.51
CA ARG A 72 -8.61 -5.26 -28.78
C ARG A 72 -9.71 -6.31 -28.92
N ARG A 73 -9.96 -7.10 -27.89
CA ARG A 73 -11.05 -8.08 -27.88
C ARG A 73 -12.43 -7.44 -28.03
N ARG A 74 -12.55 -6.15 -27.69
CA ARG A 74 -13.75 -5.32 -27.93
C ARG A 74 -13.82 -4.75 -29.34
N GLY A 75 -12.82 -5.03 -30.17
CA GLY A 75 -12.81 -4.59 -31.56
C GLY A 75 -11.98 -3.34 -31.85
N ARG A 76 -11.32 -2.72 -30.85
CA ARG A 76 -10.40 -1.61 -31.11
C ARG A 76 -9.21 -2.10 -31.92
N ARG A 77 -8.77 -1.27 -32.86
CA ARG A 77 -7.66 -1.56 -33.78
C ARG A 77 -6.59 -0.47 -33.65
N GLY A 78 -5.37 -0.76 -34.12
CA GLY A 78 -4.24 0.16 -34.09
C GLY A 78 -3.11 -0.33 -33.19
N ASP A 79 -2.07 0.49 -33.07
CA ASP A 79 -0.98 0.30 -32.14
C ASP A 79 -1.38 0.69 -30.70
N ALA A 80 -0.47 0.56 -29.76
CA ALA A 80 -0.73 0.88 -28.36
C ALA A 80 -1.14 2.36 -28.17
N ALA A 81 -0.45 3.28 -28.85
CA ALA A 81 -0.74 4.70 -28.75
C ALA A 81 -2.14 5.04 -29.29
N ALA A 82 -2.54 4.44 -30.41
CA ALA A 82 -3.85 4.65 -31.01
C ALA A 82 -4.99 4.17 -30.08
N ILE A 83 -4.83 3.01 -29.46
CA ILE A 83 -5.80 2.47 -28.51
C ILE A 83 -5.87 3.35 -27.25
N LEU A 84 -4.73 3.72 -26.69
CA LEU A 84 -4.66 4.50 -25.44
C LEU A 84 -5.19 5.94 -25.58
N ARG A 85 -5.12 6.54 -26.80
CA ARG A 85 -5.66 7.89 -27.05
C ARG A 85 -7.15 8.04 -26.75
N GLU A 86 -7.88 6.96 -26.81
CA GLU A 86 -9.31 6.94 -26.60
C GLU A 86 -9.72 6.56 -25.16
N LEU A 87 -8.72 6.38 -24.28
CA LEU A 87 -8.94 5.84 -22.95
C LEU A 87 -8.51 6.82 -21.85
N ARG A 88 -9.23 6.74 -20.76
CA ARG A 88 -8.90 7.39 -19.50
C ARG A 88 -8.77 6.34 -18.41
N ILE A 89 -7.56 6.12 -17.95
CA ILE A 89 -7.16 4.99 -17.10
C ILE A 89 -6.57 5.54 -15.79
N LEU A 90 -7.07 5.05 -14.66
CA LEU A 90 -6.47 5.28 -13.34
C LEU A 90 -5.86 3.97 -12.85
N ILE A 91 -4.55 3.94 -12.64
CA ILE A 91 -3.81 2.85 -12.02
C ILE A 91 -3.39 3.29 -10.62
N VAL A 92 -3.83 2.57 -9.60
CA VAL A 92 -3.43 2.81 -8.22
C VAL A 92 -2.49 1.70 -7.75
N HIS A 93 -1.27 2.06 -7.43
CA HIS A 93 -0.28 1.13 -6.90
C HIS A 93 -0.64 0.73 -5.47
N ALA A 94 -1.21 -0.44 -5.31
CA ALA A 94 -1.69 -0.97 -4.04
C ALA A 94 -1.00 -2.28 -3.62
N GLY A 95 -0.14 -2.83 -4.46
CA GLY A 95 0.64 -4.04 -4.18
C GLY A 95 1.69 -3.86 -3.08
N GLY A 96 2.29 -4.97 -2.68
CA GLY A 96 3.34 -5.04 -1.67
C GLY A 96 2.95 -5.87 -0.45
N ASP A 97 3.96 -6.49 0.20
CA ASP A 97 3.77 -7.48 1.29
C ASP A 97 3.26 -6.88 2.60
N SER A 98 3.23 -5.55 2.72
CA SER A 98 2.79 -4.84 3.95
C SER A 98 3.54 -5.26 5.22
N ARG A 99 4.82 -5.67 5.12
CA ARG A 99 5.63 -6.23 6.23
C ARG A 99 5.73 -5.33 7.46
N ARG A 100 5.54 -4.01 7.33
CA ARG A 100 5.51 -3.07 8.46
C ARG A 100 4.12 -2.88 9.05
N LEU A 101 3.11 -3.52 8.44
CA LEU A 101 1.71 -3.42 8.83
C LEU A 101 1.06 -4.81 8.70
N PRO A 102 1.49 -5.79 9.52
CA PRO A 102 1.08 -7.18 9.38
C PRO A 102 -0.43 -7.39 9.51
N ALA A 103 -1.11 -6.63 10.38
CA ALA A 103 -2.56 -6.72 10.58
C ALA A 103 -3.36 -6.64 9.27
N TYR A 104 -2.89 -5.84 8.35
CA TYR A 104 -3.57 -5.57 7.10
C TYR A 104 -2.80 -6.09 5.87
N ALA A 105 -1.76 -6.90 6.07
CA ALA A 105 -1.06 -7.56 4.98
C ALA A 105 -2.02 -8.41 4.12
N PRO A 106 -2.94 -9.18 4.70
CA PRO A 106 -3.87 -9.98 3.91
C PRO A 106 -4.81 -9.16 3.03
N CYS A 107 -5.37 -8.05 3.52
CA CYS A 107 -6.30 -7.20 2.76
C CYS A 107 -5.62 -6.05 2.02
N GLY A 108 -4.29 -5.92 2.15
CA GLY A 108 -3.52 -4.81 1.60
C GLY A 108 -3.77 -3.46 2.26
N LYS A 109 -2.77 -2.59 2.23
CA LYS A 109 -2.80 -1.28 2.90
C LYS A 109 -3.92 -0.37 2.42
N ILE A 110 -4.25 -0.44 1.14
CA ILE A 110 -5.28 0.43 0.54
C ILE A 110 -6.67 0.20 1.14
N PHE A 111 -6.92 -0.98 1.71
CA PHE A 111 -8.17 -1.30 2.39
C PHE A 111 -8.05 -1.33 3.92
N VAL A 112 -7.04 -0.66 4.48
CA VAL A 112 -6.98 -0.39 5.92
C VAL A 112 -8.21 0.40 6.33
N PRO A 113 -9.02 -0.09 7.28
CA PRO A 113 -10.14 0.67 7.83
C PRO A 113 -9.63 1.95 8.49
N LEU A 114 -10.33 3.05 8.31
CA LEU A 114 -9.97 4.35 8.89
C LEU A 114 -11.02 4.82 9.89
N PRO A 115 -10.64 5.61 10.89
CA PRO A 115 -11.59 6.33 11.72
C PRO A 115 -12.46 7.22 10.84
N ALA A 116 -13.77 7.07 10.95
CA ALA A 116 -14.71 7.92 10.24
C ALA A 116 -16.02 8.02 11.02
N ASP A 117 -16.47 9.22 11.22
CA ASP A 117 -17.82 9.53 11.67
C ASP A 117 -18.69 9.65 10.41
N SER A 118 -19.11 8.51 9.83
CA SER A 118 -19.88 8.54 8.59
C SER A 118 -21.03 7.54 8.61
N ASN A 119 -22.10 7.89 7.90
CA ASN A 119 -23.21 7.00 7.59
C ASN A 119 -22.97 6.22 6.28
N ALA A 120 -21.71 6.00 5.91
CA ALA A 120 -21.36 5.26 4.72
C ALA A 120 -21.98 3.84 4.76
N PRO A 121 -22.36 3.28 3.62
CA PRO A 121 -22.96 1.94 3.56
C PRO A 121 -21.97 0.83 3.94
N LEU A 122 -20.68 1.13 3.87
CA LEU A 122 -19.56 0.23 4.17
C LEU A 122 -18.58 0.87 5.17
N PRO A 123 -17.80 0.06 5.90
CA PRO A 123 -16.67 0.56 6.69
C PRO A 123 -15.73 1.37 5.80
N VAL A 124 -15.43 2.60 6.21
CA VAL A 124 -14.55 3.49 5.45
C VAL A 124 -13.12 2.98 5.52
N THR A 125 -12.46 2.90 4.37
CA THR A 125 -11.06 2.49 4.26
C THR A 125 -10.19 3.59 3.64
N LEU A 126 -8.88 3.37 3.58
CA LEU A 126 -7.96 4.30 2.90
C LEU A 126 -8.36 4.50 1.43
N PHE A 127 -8.80 3.43 0.74
CA PHE A 127 -9.34 3.51 -0.62
C PHE A 127 -10.49 4.52 -0.74
N ASP A 128 -11.44 4.49 0.20
CA ASP A 128 -12.62 5.34 0.17
C ASP A 128 -12.30 6.83 0.40
N ARG A 129 -11.13 7.10 0.99
CA ARG A 129 -10.62 8.46 1.18
C ARG A 129 -9.74 8.93 0.02
N LEU A 130 -9.08 8.02 -0.71
CA LEU A 130 -8.20 8.34 -1.84
C LEU A 130 -8.94 8.39 -3.18
N ALA A 131 -9.80 7.43 -3.43
CA ALA A 131 -10.44 7.26 -4.73
C ALA A 131 -11.24 8.49 -5.18
N PRO A 132 -12.02 9.18 -4.32
CA PRO A 132 -12.72 10.40 -4.74
C PRO A 132 -11.79 11.50 -5.26
N ASP A 133 -10.66 11.74 -4.58
CA ASP A 133 -9.70 12.78 -4.97
C ASP A 133 -9.02 12.44 -6.31
N PHE A 134 -8.63 11.17 -6.51
CA PHE A 134 -8.04 10.73 -7.78
C PHE A 134 -9.04 10.72 -8.94
N LEU A 135 -10.28 10.30 -8.67
CA LEU A 135 -11.34 10.28 -9.69
C LEU A 135 -11.84 11.68 -10.05
N ALA A 136 -11.65 12.67 -9.19
CA ALA A 136 -11.94 14.08 -9.45
C ALA A 136 -10.85 14.80 -10.25
N LEU A 137 -9.67 14.19 -10.46
CA LEU A 137 -8.60 14.79 -11.23
C LEU A 137 -9.06 15.06 -12.67
N PRO A 138 -8.64 16.19 -13.28
CA PRO A 138 -9.07 16.54 -14.62
C PRO A 138 -8.49 15.61 -15.69
N PRO A 139 -9.11 15.53 -16.88
CA PRO A 139 -8.52 14.86 -18.03
C PRO A 139 -7.22 15.55 -18.47
N GLY A 140 -6.38 14.80 -19.17
CA GLY A 140 -5.26 15.34 -19.93
C GLY A 140 -5.69 16.15 -21.16
N LEU A 141 -4.75 16.40 -22.08
CA LEU A 141 -5.04 17.11 -23.30
C LEU A 141 -6.10 16.37 -24.15
N PRO A 142 -7.06 17.10 -24.76
CA PRO A 142 -8.09 16.50 -25.59
C PRO A 142 -7.50 15.62 -26.72
N GLY A 143 -8.05 14.42 -26.88
CA GLY A 143 -7.63 13.47 -27.93
C GLY A 143 -6.25 12.82 -27.70
N GLN A 144 -5.64 12.99 -26.52
CA GLN A 144 -4.34 12.39 -26.20
C GLN A 144 -4.45 11.19 -25.24
N GLY A 145 -5.66 10.85 -24.79
CA GLY A 145 -5.85 9.85 -23.74
C GLY A 145 -5.23 10.26 -22.41
N GLN A 146 -5.39 9.43 -21.39
CA GLN A 146 -4.78 9.65 -20.09
C GLN A 146 -4.54 8.34 -19.35
N VAL A 147 -3.32 8.11 -18.92
CA VAL A 147 -2.97 7.09 -17.94
C VAL A 147 -2.50 7.80 -16.68
N LEU A 148 -3.34 7.81 -15.66
CA LEU A 148 -3.00 8.35 -14.35
C LEU A 148 -2.47 7.22 -13.47
N VAL A 149 -1.29 7.39 -12.92
CA VAL A 149 -0.67 6.47 -11.95
C VAL A 149 -0.59 7.16 -10.61
N ALA A 150 -1.08 6.52 -9.55
CA ALA A 150 -1.09 7.08 -8.20
C ALA A 150 -0.67 6.02 -7.16
N ALA A 151 -0.04 6.48 -6.06
CA ALA A 151 0.27 5.60 -4.93
C ALA A 151 -0.96 5.39 -4.04
N GLY A 152 -1.16 4.15 -3.56
CA GLY A 152 -2.29 3.74 -2.73
C GLY A 152 -1.92 3.45 -1.26
N ASP A 153 -0.73 3.86 -0.79
CA ASP A 153 -0.25 3.53 0.56
C ASP A 153 -0.15 4.74 1.51
N ALA A 154 -0.53 5.92 1.05
CA ALA A 154 -0.61 7.15 1.83
C ALA A 154 -1.86 7.94 1.46
N LEU A 155 -2.53 8.51 2.46
CA LEU A 155 -3.61 9.46 2.23
C LEU A 155 -3.00 10.79 1.80
N LEU A 156 -3.26 11.17 0.55
CA LEU A 156 -2.89 12.46 0.00
C LEU A 156 -4.03 13.45 0.20
N ARG A 157 -3.71 14.66 0.61
CA ARG A 157 -4.63 15.77 0.73
C ARG A 157 -4.12 16.93 -0.12
N PHE A 158 -4.78 17.21 -1.22
CA PHE A 158 -4.54 18.34 -2.11
C PHE A 158 -5.86 18.76 -2.77
N ASP A 159 -5.90 19.96 -3.32
CA ASP A 159 -7.07 20.45 -4.03
C ASP A 159 -7.02 20.00 -5.51
N ALA A 160 -7.79 18.96 -5.85
CA ALA A 160 -7.89 18.45 -7.21
C ALA A 160 -8.43 19.51 -8.21
N GLY A 161 -9.19 20.49 -7.75
CA GLY A 161 -9.69 21.60 -8.56
C GLY A 161 -8.60 22.54 -9.09
N GLN A 162 -7.43 22.54 -8.47
CA GLN A 162 -6.26 23.31 -8.90
C GLN A 162 -5.34 22.55 -9.85
N VAL A 163 -5.58 21.27 -10.08
CA VAL A 163 -4.77 20.46 -10.98
C VAL A 163 -5.14 20.69 -12.43
N ARG A 164 -4.14 20.75 -13.31
CA ARG A 164 -4.28 20.84 -14.77
C ARG A 164 -3.19 20.03 -15.44
N PHE A 165 -3.54 19.03 -16.22
CA PHE A 165 -2.60 18.25 -17.02
C PHE A 165 -2.52 18.84 -18.44
N SER A 166 -1.82 19.97 -18.60
CA SER A 166 -1.86 20.81 -19.81
C SER A 166 -0.65 20.67 -20.73
N GLY A 167 0.23 19.70 -20.50
CA GLY A 167 1.41 19.46 -21.34
C GLY A 167 1.44 18.06 -21.94
N PRO A 168 2.31 17.80 -22.93
CA PRO A 168 2.56 16.48 -23.46
C PRO A 168 3.47 15.65 -22.56
N GLY A 169 3.47 14.33 -22.76
CA GLY A 169 4.37 13.41 -22.09
C GLY A 169 3.87 12.98 -20.71
N LEU A 170 4.73 13.04 -19.72
CA LEU A 170 4.44 12.74 -18.34
C LEU A 170 4.38 14.04 -17.53
N ILE A 171 3.25 14.25 -16.84
CA ILE A 171 3.07 15.36 -15.90
C ILE A 171 2.90 14.78 -14.51
N ALA A 172 3.88 15.01 -13.64
CA ALA A 172 3.81 14.63 -12.24
C ALA A 172 3.18 15.75 -11.40
N LEU A 173 2.57 15.41 -10.29
CA LEU A 173 2.23 16.38 -9.25
C LEU A 173 3.37 16.45 -8.23
N GLY A 174 3.68 17.67 -7.80
CA GLY A 174 4.67 17.92 -6.77
C GLY A 174 4.20 18.98 -5.79
N CYS A 175 4.85 19.06 -4.64
CA CYS A 175 4.67 20.15 -3.70
C CYS A 175 6.03 20.57 -3.10
N TYR A 176 6.10 21.79 -2.58
CA TYR A 176 7.29 22.23 -1.87
C TYR A 176 7.32 21.67 -0.45
N ALA A 177 8.50 21.18 -0.05
CA ALA A 177 8.78 20.68 1.29
C ALA A 177 10.21 21.05 1.72
N THR A 178 10.54 20.78 2.99
CA THR A 178 11.93 20.90 3.42
C THR A 178 12.81 19.88 2.72
N PRO A 179 14.09 20.17 2.48
CA PRO A 179 15.02 19.21 1.86
C PRO A 179 15.13 17.89 2.64
N GLU A 180 14.99 17.92 3.97
CA GLU A 180 15.00 16.75 4.85
C GLU A 180 13.78 15.85 4.58
N GLU A 181 12.60 16.43 4.42
CA GLU A 181 11.39 15.69 4.05
C GLU A 181 11.52 15.14 2.64
N ALA A 182 11.93 15.98 1.69
CA ALA A 182 12.12 15.64 0.29
C ALA A 182 13.13 14.50 0.09
N SER A 183 14.13 14.36 0.97
CA SER A 183 15.13 13.27 0.90
C SER A 183 14.53 11.85 1.01
N ARG A 184 13.29 11.74 1.44
CA ARG A 184 12.57 10.46 1.57
C ARG A 184 11.71 10.11 0.35
N HIS A 185 11.59 11.07 -0.58
CA HIS A 185 10.73 11.01 -1.77
C HIS A 185 11.52 11.19 -3.06
N GLY A 186 10.86 11.14 -4.20
CA GLY A 186 11.38 11.67 -5.44
C GLY A 186 11.45 13.20 -5.36
N VAL A 187 12.42 13.80 -6.02
CA VAL A 187 12.64 15.26 -6.04
C VAL A 187 12.84 15.74 -7.47
N PHE A 188 12.15 16.81 -7.83
CA PHE A 188 12.24 17.43 -9.14
C PHE A 188 13.25 18.59 -9.11
N CYS A 189 14.26 18.56 -10.00
CA CYS A 189 15.04 19.73 -10.34
C CYS A 189 14.28 20.52 -11.39
N LEU A 190 13.81 21.71 -11.02
CA LEU A 190 12.90 22.49 -11.87
C LEU A 190 13.67 23.26 -12.95
N GLY A 191 13.12 23.25 -14.16
CA GLY A 191 13.47 24.10 -15.26
C GLY A 191 12.39 25.18 -15.51
N GLU A 192 12.44 25.85 -16.65
CA GLU A 192 11.46 26.86 -17.02
C GLU A 192 10.08 26.23 -17.33
N GLY A 193 9.01 26.95 -16.97
CA GLY A 193 7.65 26.56 -17.32
C GLY A 193 7.15 25.23 -16.75
N GLY A 194 7.73 24.74 -15.64
CA GLY A 194 7.37 23.45 -15.04
C GLY A 194 8.05 22.24 -15.69
N ALA A 195 8.93 22.45 -16.67
CA ALA A 195 9.79 21.39 -17.19
C ALA A 195 10.72 20.87 -16.09
N VAL A 196 10.96 19.56 -16.09
CA VAL A 196 11.88 18.93 -15.14
C VAL A 196 13.22 18.69 -15.84
N SER A 197 14.29 19.29 -15.30
CA SER A 197 15.64 19.06 -15.80
C SER A 197 16.18 17.70 -15.34
N LEU A 198 15.98 17.34 -14.08
CA LEU A 198 16.38 16.06 -13.51
C LEU A 198 15.34 15.57 -12.51
N TYR A 199 15.14 14.26 -12.45
CA TYR A 199 14.43 13.58 -11.38
C TYR A 199 15.43 12.82 -10.50
N LEU A 200 15.39 13.09 -9.20
CA LEU A 200 16.29 12.49 -8.21
C LEU A 200 15.48 11.55 -7.29
N GLN A 201 15.89 10.31 -7.16
CA GLN A 201 15.19 9.33 -6.32
C GLN A 201 15.83 9.27 -4.92
N LYS A 202 15.11 9.80 -3.93
CA LYS A 202 15.51 9.85 -2.51
C LYS A 202 16.92 10.45 -2.32
N PRO A 203 17.18 11.64 -2.85
CA PRO A 203 18.49 12.24 -2.82
C PRO A 203 18.88 12.69 -1.41
N ALA A 204 20.13 12.46 -1.01
CA ALA A 204 20.69 13.07 0.19
C ALA A 204 20.71 14.60 0.07
N LEU A 205 20.75 15.33 1.20
CA LEU A 205 20.77 16.80 1.21
C LEU A 205 21.88 17.38 0.33
N ALA A 206 23.10 16.85 0.45
CA ALA A 206 24.23 17.27 -0.36
C ALA A 206 24.01 17.06 -1.88
N GLU A 207 23.26 16.04 -2.26
CA GLU A 207 22.89 15.79 -3.65
C GLU A 207 21.85 16.80 -4.13
N GLN A 208 20.81 17.07 -3.34
CA GLN A 208 19.82 18.11 -3.65
C GLN A 208 20.46 19.47 -3.90
N GLN A 209 21.41 19.88 -3.03
CA GLN A 209 22.17 21.13 -3.18
C GLN A 209 23.00 21.13 -4.46
N ARG A 210 23.80 20.08 -4.67
CA ARG A 210 24.69 19.96 -5.84
C ARG A 210 23.94 19.98 -7.16
N MET A 211 22.74 19.38 -7.21
CA MET A 211 21.93 19.26 -8.42
C MET A 211 20.97 20.44 -8.62
N GLY A 212 20.98 21.44 -7.74
CA GLY A 212 20.11 22.62 -7.85
C GLY A 212 18.62 22.32 -7.61
N ALA A 213 18.32 21.29 -6.81
CA ALA A 213 16.94 20.93 -6.50
C ALA A 213 16.30 21.83 -5.42
N ILE A 214 17.11 22.61 -4.70
CA ILE A 214 16.65 23.50 -3.63
C ILE A 214 16.46 24.90 -4.22
N ASN A 215 15.26 25.45 -4.09
CA ASN A 215 14.92 26.79 -4.57
C ASN A 215 15.52 27.90 -3.67
N PRO A 216 15.46 29.17 -4.08
CA PRO A 216 15.98 30.27 -3.27
C PRO A 216 15.32 30.44 -1.89
N SER A 217 14.13 29.88 -1.69
CA SER A 217 13.42 29.88 -0.41
C SER A 217 13.82 28.70 0.49
N GLY A 218 14.82 27.90 0.10
CA GLY A 218 15.31 26.77 0.87
C GLY A 218 14.41 25.52 0.81
N GLN A 219 13.52 25.41 -0.17
CA GLN A 219 12.58 24.29 -0.33
C GLN A 219 12.92 23.45 -1.57
N ALA A 220 12.59 22.17 -1.53
CA ALA A 220 12.67 21.25 -2.66
C ALA A 220 11.28 20.86 -3.16
N ALA A 221 11.15 20.65 -4.47
CA ALA A 221 9.92 20.15 -5.10
C ALA A 221 9.89 18.64 -5.00
N LEU A 222 9.13 18.12 -4.05
CA LEU A 222 8.98 16.67 -3.85
C LEU A 222 7.85 16.09 -4.72
N ASP A 223 8.01 14.84 -5.13
CA ASP A 223 7.04 14.04 -5.86
C ASP A 223 5.95 13.52 -4.91
N VAL A 224 4.69 13.83 -5.20
CA VAL A 224 3.53 13.35 -4.43
C VAL A 224 3.00 12.01 -4.93
N ALA A 225 3.74 11.35 -5.82
CA ALA A 225 3.42 10.04 -6.39
C ALA A 225 2.06 9.99 -7.14
N VAL A 226 1.74 11.06 -7.86
CA VAL A 226 0.62 11.13 -8.81
C VAL A 226 1.16 11.62 -10.15
N MET A 227 1.04 10.80 -11.19
CA MET A 227 1.62 11.04 -12.50
C MET A 227 0.59 10.78 -13.60
N SER A 228 0.42 11.72 -14.51
CA SER A 228 -0.44 11.61 -15.68
C SER A 228 0.42 11.48 -16.95
N LEU A 229 0.26 10.37 -17.66
CA LEU A 229 0.89 10.12 -18.95
C LEU A 229 -0.14 10.29 -20.06
N ASP A 230 0.23 10.95 -21.15
CA ASP A 230 -0.53 10.85 -22.39
C ASP A 230 -0.31 9.50 -23.08
N ALA A 231 -1.07 9.21 -24.12
CA ALA A 231 -0.96 7.94 -24.85
C ALA A 231 0.43 7.75 -25.50
N GLY A 232 1.10 8.82 -25.91
CA GLY A 232 2.45 8.77 -26.46
C GLY A 232 3.48 8.36 -25.44
N ALA A 233 3.44 8.96 -24.26
CA ALA A 233 4.31 8.61 -23.15
C ALA A 233 4.07 7.16 -22.68
N ALA A 234 2.81 6.76 -22.53
CA ALA A 234 2.47 5.39 -22.14
C ALA A 234 2.94 4.35 -23.19
N ALA A 235 2.80 4.66 -24.48
CA ALA A 235 3.30 3.81 -25.57
C ALA A 235 4.83 3.74 -25.59
N ALA A 236 5.52 4.86 -25.30
CA ALA A 236 6.97 4.86 -25.18
C ALA A 236 7.47 3.97 -24.03
N LEU A 237 6.75 3.92 -22.90
CA LEU A 237 7.07 2.95 -21.82
C LEU A 237 6.90 1.50 -22.31
N ILE A 238 5.80 1.21 -22.99
CA ILE A 238 5.51 -0.12 -23.56
C ILE A 238 6.65 -0.55 -24.51
N GLU A 239 7.07 0.33 -25.41
CA GLU A 239 8.17 0.10 -26.35
C GLU A 239 9.50 -0.11 -25.61
N ALA A 240 9.88 0.80 -24.69
CA ALA A 240 11.16 0.77 -23.99
C ALA A 240 11.38 -0.54 -23.23
N PHE A 241 10.31 -1.11 -22.67
CA PHE A 241 10.40 -2.32 -21.85
C PHE A 241 10.03 -3.60 -22.61
N GLY A 242 9.99 -3.56 -23.94
CA GLY A 242 9.93 -4.74 -24.80
C GLY A 242 8.59 -5.47 -24.75
N VAL A 243 7.50 -4.71 -24.70
CA VAL A 243 6.16 -5.22 -25.00
C VAL A 243 5.99 -5.23 -26.52
N GLU A 244 5.65 -6.35 -27.07
CA GLU A 244 5.53 -6.60 -28.50
C GLU A 244 4.13 -7.09 -28.87
N ARG A 245 3.83 -7.10 -30.14
CA ARG A 245 2.61 -7.70 -30.66
C ARG A 245 2.86 -9.17 -30.99
N ALA A 246 2.19 -10.07 -30.29
CA ALA A 246 2.25 -11.50 -30.54
C ALA A 246 1.55 -11.89 -31.88
N ALA A 247 1.76 -13.11 -32.33
CA ALA A 247 1.20 -13.60 -33.59
C ALA A 247 -0.34 -13.61 -33.64
N ASP A 248 -1.02 -13.80 -32.51
CA ASP A 248 -2.46 -13.68 -32.36
C ASP A 248 -2.93 -12.22 -32.33
N GLY A 249 -1.95 -11.30 -32.34
CA GLY A 249 -2.13 -9.87 -32.31
C GLY A 249 -2.31 -9.28 -30.91
N ASP A 250 -2.31 -10.05 -29.82
CA ASP A 250 -2.30 -9.54 -28.45
C ASP A 250 -0.93 -8.88 -28.13
N PHE A 251 -0.93 -7.96 -27.19
CA PHE A 251 0.30 -7.37 -26.66
C PHE A 251 0.86 -8.28 -25.57
N ASP A 252 2.15 -8.56 -25.58
CA ASP A 252 2.82 -9.32 -24.54
C ASP A 252 4.28 -8.89 -24.40
N PHE A 253 4.88 -9.17 -23.27
CA PHE A 253 6.31 -8.96 -23.07
C PHE A 253 7.11 -9.97 -23.89
N SER A 254 8.16 -9.52 -24.58
CA SER A 254 9.13 -10.43 -25.17
C SER A 254 9.71 -11.37 -24.09
N ALA A 255 10.14 -12.55 -24.47
CA ALA A 255 10.69 -13.52 -23.53
C ALA A 255 11.89 -12.96 -22.72
N GLU A 256 12.68 -12.07 -23.32
CA GLU A 256 13.79 -11.39 -22.63
C GLU A 256 13.26 -10.36 -21.63
N ALA A 257 12.30 -9.53 -22.02
CA ALA A 257 11.69 -8.51 -21.17
C ALA A 257 11.02 -9.16 -19.95
N ARG A 258 10.25 -10.24 -20.17
CA ARG A 258 9.60 -11.00 -19.09
C ARG A 258 10.62 -11.56 -18.09
N ARG A 259 11.68 -12.25 -18.56
CA ARG A 259 12.73 -12.78 -17.68
C ARG A 259 13.42 -11.68 -16.88
N ARG A 260 13.72 -10.53 -17.51
CA ARG A 260 14.36 -9.40 -16.85
C ARG A 260 13.47 -8.78 -15.79
N MET A 261 12.20 -8.58 -16.09
CA MET A 261 11.20 -8.04 -15.18
C MET A 261 10.99 -8.95 -13.97
N LEU A 262 10.87 -10.26 -14.16
CA LEU A 262 10.75 -11.23 -13.06
C LEU A 262 12.02 -11.25 -12.19
N ARG A 263 13.19 -11.10 -12.78
CA ARG A 263 14.45 -11.18 -12.04
C ARG A 263 14.80 -9.91 -11.27
N HIS A 264 14.50 -8.73 -11.81
CA HIS A 264 15.01 -7.46 -11.28
C HIS A 264 13.92 -6.45 -10.96
N GLY A 265 12.70 -6.68 -11.40
CA GLY A 265 11.62 -5.69 -11.34
C GLY A 265 11.89 -4.48 -12.24
N ILE A 266 10.91 -3.61 -12.37
CA ILE A 266 10.99 -2.28 -12.97
C ILE A 266 10.38 -1.32 -11.97
N ASP A 267 11.16 -0.42 -11.42
CA ASP A 267 10.67 0.62 -10.53
C ASP A 267 10.33 1.88 -11.33
N LEU A 268 9.12 2.43 -11.15
CA LEU A 268 8.64 3.59 -11.89
C LEU A 268 9.55 4.80 -11.71
N TYR A 269 10.04 5.00 -10.53
CA TYR A 269 10.85 6.18 -10.19
C TYR A 269 12.29 6.03 -10.64
N ARG A 270 12.88 4.87 -10.42
CA ARG A 270 14.30 4.59 -10.60
C ARG A 270 14.64 4.25 -12.06
N GLU A 271 13.97 3.25 -12.64
CA GLU A 271 14.24 2.83 -14.01
C GLU A 271 13.53 3.71 -15.06
N ILE A 272 12.47 4.44 -14.68
CA ILE A 272 11.71 5.28 -15.62
C ILE A 272 11.98 6.77 -15.36
N CYS A 273 11.49 7.34 -14.25
CA CYS A 273 11.52 8.79 -14.04
C CYS A 273 12.95 9.39 -14.08
N CYS A 274 13.97 8.68 -13.55
CA CYS A 274 15.35 9.15 -13.62
C CYS A 274 15.89 9.29 -15.06
N ALA A 275 15.24 8.69 -16.06
CA ALA A 275 15.66 8.81 -17.46
C ALA A 275 14.97 9.96 -18.21
N LEU A 276 13.90 10.55 -17.67
CA LEU A 276 13.00 11.46 -18.41
C LEU A 276 13.44 12.93 -18.37
N GLY A 277 14.26 13.34 -17.44
CA GLY A 277 14.65 14.75 -17.27
C GLY A 277 15.36 15.31 -18.50
N SER A 278 15.07 16.57 -18.88
CA SER A 278 15.63 17.22 -20.08
C SER A 278 17.15 17.37 -20.07
N ALA A 279 17.78 17.37 -18.89
CA ALA A 279 19.22 17.39 -18.69
C ALA A 279 19.79 16.02 -18.29
N ALA A 280 18.97 14.96 -18.27
CA ALA A 280 19.42 13.64 -17.91
C ALA A 280 20.25 13.03 -19.04
N THR A 281 21.57 12.94 -18.86
CA THR A 281 22.44 12.16 -19.73
C THR A 281 22.38 10.68 -19.35
N PHE A 282 22.82 9.79 -20.25
CA PHE A 282 22.90 8.36 -19.92
C PHE A 282 23.78 8.09 -18.69
N GLU A 283 24.89 8.80 -18.55
CA GLU A 283 25.81 8.67 -17.41
C GLU A 283 25.13 9.11 -16.10
N HIS A 284 24.33 10.19 -16.16
CA HIS A 284 23.53 10.62 -15.00
C HIS A 284 22.46 9.57 -14.65
N TYR A 285 21.71 9.13 -15.62
CA TYR A 285 20.67 8.08 -15.45
C TYR A 285 21.27 6.80 -14.84
N LEU A 286 22.37 6.31 -15.40
CA LEU A 286 23.07 5.11 -14.91
C LEU A 286 23.47 5.26 -13.43
N ARG A 287 24.05 6.42 -13.05
CA ARG A 287 24.44 6.70 -11.65
C ARG A 287 23.22 6.74 -10.74
N SER A 288 22.19 7.49 -11.12
CA SER A 288 20.97 7.64 -10.32
C SER A 288 20.26 6.30 -10.13
N ALA A 289 20.10 5.50 -11.17
CA ALA A 289 19.53 4.18 -11.09
C ALA A 289 20.33 3.25 -10.13
N ARG A 290 21.67 3.27 -10.25
CA ARG A 290 22.57 2.45 -9.41
C ARG A 290 22.54 2.89 -7.94
N SER A 291 22.68 4.18 -7.66
CA SER A 291 22.64 4.70 -6.29
C SER A 291 21.30 4.47 -5.60
N SER A 292 20.22 4.39 -6.37
CA SER A 292 18.88 4.07 -5.88
C SER A 292 18.60 2.56 -5.81
N GLY A 293 19.60 1.69 -6.05
CA GLY A 293 19.49 0.25 -5.88
C GLY A 293 18.98 -0.52 -7.10
N SER A 294 19.18 -0.02 -8.32
CA SER A 294 18.89 -0.79 -9.54
C SER A 294 19.84 -1.98 -9.70
N HIS A 295 19.25 -3.15 -9.97
CA HIS A 295 19.99 -4.36 -10.32
C HIS A 295 20.07 -4.59 -11.84
N TRP A 296 19.58 -3.66 -12.65
CA TRP A 296 19.65 -3.73 -14.10
C TRP A 296 21.08 -3.58 -14.59
N THR A 297 21.46 -4.33 -15.61
CA THR A 297 22.80 -4.18 -16.22
C THR A 297 22.90 -2.83 -16.95
N GLN A 298 24.12 -2.32 -17.07
CA GLN A 298 24.36 -1.08 -17.83
C GLN A 298 23.86 -1.18 -19.27
N GLU A 299 24.03 -2.34 -19.89
CA GLU A 299 23.54 -2.59 -21.26
C GLU A 299 22.01 -2.51 -21.33
N ALA A 300 21.31 -3.12 -20.38
CA ALA A 300 19.85 -3.06 -20.33
C ALA A 300 19.33 -1.62 -20.11
N LEU A 301 19.95 -0.85 -19.23
CA LEU A 301 19.64 0.57 -19.04
C LEU A 301 19.96 1.39 -20.30
N ARG A 302 21.05 1.07 -21.03
CA ARG A 302 21.40 1.72 -22.28
C ARG A 302 20.40 1.47 -23.40
N ARG A 303 19.73 0.32 -23.40
CA ARG A 303 18.67 0.01 -24.40
C ARG A 303 17.39 0.81 -24.17
N VAL A 304 16.96 1.01 -22.91
CA VAL A 304 15.71 1.71 -22.60
C VAL A 304 15.86 3.24 -22.64
N TYR A 305 17.06 3.75 -22.34
CA TYR A 305 17.31 5.19 -22.22
C TYR A 305 16.94 6.01 -23.48
N PRO A 306 17.31 5.61 -24.72
CA PRO A 306 17.01 6.41 -25.92
C PRO A 306 15.51 6.60 -26.19
N VAL A 307 14.69 5.68 -25.74
CA VAL A 307 13.23 5.79 -25.88
C VAL A 307 12.68 6.67 -24.75
N LEU A 308 13.06 6.40 -23.52
CA LEU A 308 12.59 7.12 -22.34
C LEU A 308 12.99 8.60 -22.37
N SER A 309 14.22 8.92 -22.72
CA SER A 309 14.75 10.30 -22.73
C SER A 309 14.05 11.24 -23.73
N ARG A 310 13.22 10.71 -24.63
CA ARG A 310 12.38 11.50 -25.54
C ARG A 310 11.03 11.87 -24.94
N VAL A 311 10.63 11.25 -23.85
CA VAL A 311 9.36 11.56 -23.17
C VAL A 311 9.52 12.81 -22.34
N PRO A 312 8.80 13.90 -22.64
CA PRO A 312 8.85 15.11 -21.82
C PRO A 312 8.39 14.82 -20.39
N LEU A 313 9.11 15.35 -19.41
CA LEU A 313 8.73 15.32 -18.00
C LEU A 313 8.44 16.73 -17.52
N HIS A 314 7.25 16.93 -16.99
CA HIS A 314 6.83 18.16 -16.37
C HIS A 314 6.34 17.91 -14.94
N VAL A 315 6.38 18.92 -14.12
CA VAL A 315 5.78 18.90 -12.79
C VAL A 315 4.81 20.07 -12.65
N GLN A 316 3.62 19.76 -12.18
CA GLN A 316 2.71 20.75 -11.66
C GLN A 316 2.80 20.77 -10.14
N LEU A 317 3.22 21.90 -9.60
CA LEU A 317 3.25 22.10 -8.15
C LEU A 317 1.84 22.43 -7.65
N VAL A 318 1.36 21.65 -6.68
CA VAL A 318 0.15 21.99 -5.91
C VAL A 318 0.53 22.85 -4.71
N PRO A 319 -0.29 23.87 -4.36
CA PRO A 319 0.07 24.84 -3.32
C PRO A 319 0.32 24.21 -1.95
N SER A 320 -0.44 23.15 -1.65
CA SER A 320 -0.27 22.37 -0.43
C SER A 320 -0.58 20.91 -0.71
N CYS A 321 0.25 20.03 -0.17
CA CYS A 321 -0.02 18.61 -0.13
C CYS A 321 0.36 18.08 1.25
N ARG A 322 -0.52 17.33 1.86
CA ARG A 322 -0.26 16.65 3.13
C ARG A 322 -0.32 15.16 2.93
N PHE A 323 0.58 14.48 3.62
CA PHE A 323 0.68 13.03 3.60
C PHE A 323 0.33 12.47 4.97
N LEU A 324 -0.65 11.58 5.03
CA LEU A 324 -0.89 10.73 6.18
C LEU A 324 -0.57 9.29 5.81
N HIS A 325 0.54 8.81 6.31
CA HIS A 325 1.01 7.47 6.01
C HIS A 325 0.36 6.42 6.92
N PHE A 326 -0.24 5.40 6.32
CA PHE A 326 -0.76 4.21 7.01
C PHE A 326 0.08 2.97 6.68
N GLY A 327 1.39 3.15 6.54
CA GLY A 327 2.30 2.14 6.04
C GLY A 327 2.95 1.24 7.10
N SER A 328 2.73 1.52 8.40
CA SER A 328 3.24 0.70 9.52
C SER A 328 2.25 0.69 10.68
N THR A 329 2.40 -0.29 11.57
CA THR A 329 1.53 -0.47 12.75
C THR A 329 1.47 0.80 13.62
N ARG A 330 2.61 1.44 13.87
CA ARG A 330 2.68 2.68 14.63
C ARG A 330 1.93 3.83 13.93
N GLN A 331 2.05 3.92 12.61
CA GLN A 331 1.38 4.97 11.83
C GLN A 331 -0.16 4.83 11.82
N LEU A 332 -0.73 3.66 12.12
CA LEU A 332 -2.19 3.54 12.33
C LEU A 332 -2.66 4.51 13.41
N ILE A 333 -1.95 4.56 14.52
CA ILE A 333 -2.29 5.41 15.66
C ILE A 333 -2.01 6.88 15.31
N GLU A 334 -0.78 7.19 14.89
CA GLU A 334 -0.33 8.56 14.62
C GLU A 334 -1.15 9.23 13.52
N SER A 335 -1.26 8.57 12.36
CA SER A 335 -2.02 9.12 11.22
C SER A 335 -3.53 9.04 11.44
N GLY A 336 -4.01 8.05 12.21
CA GLY A 336 -5.41 7.96 12.59
C GLY A 336 -5.84 9.12 13.49
N LEU A 337 -5.03 9.49 14.49
CA LEU A 337 -5.28 10.65 15.34
C LEU A 337 -5.23 11.96 14.54
N ALA A 338 -4.24 12.10 13.66
CA ALA A 338 -4.13 13.25 12.76
C ALA A 338 -5.36 13.39 11.86
N LEU A 339 -5.83 12.27 11.27
CA LEU A 339 -7.02 12.25 10.42
C LEU A 339 -8.27 12.68 11.20
N VAL A 340 -8.47 12.17 12.43
CA VAL A 340 -9.61 12.56 13.26
C VAL A 340 -9.54 14.04 13.63
N ALA A 341 -8.35 14.55 13.92
CA ALA A 341 -8.16 15.97 14.21
C ALA A 341 -8.50 16.86 13.01
N GLU A 342 -8.09 16.44 11.79
CA GLU A 342 -8.43 17.12 10.54
C GLU A 342 -9.94 17.11 10.27
N ASP A 343 -10.57 15.94 10.34
CA ASP A 343 -12.00 15.78 10.04
C ASP A 343 -12.89 16.58 11.03
N ARG A 344 -12.44 16.79 12.27
CA ARG A 344 -13.18 17.54 13.31
C ARG A 344 -12.76 19.00 13.45
N GLY A 345 -11.66 19.39 12.82
CA GLY A 345 -11.07 20.73 13.01
C GLY A 345 -10.53 20.99 14.44
N ALA A 346 -10.38 19.95 15.26
CA ALA A 346 -9.92 20.04 16.65
C ALA A 346 -9.22 18.75 17.09
N ALA A 347 -8.33 18.85 18.06
CA ALA A 347 -7.69 17.67 18.65
C ALA A 347 -8.75 16.71 19.23
N PRO A 348 -8.61 15.40 19.05
CA PRO A 348 -9.55 14.42 19.58
C PRO A 348 -9.54 14.44 21.12
N SER A 349 -10.72 14.32 21.73
CA SER A 349 -10.86 14.25 23.20
C SER A 349 -10.33 12.94 23.79
N SER A 350 -10.12 11.92 22.97
CA SER A 350 -9.53 10.63 23.35
C SER A 350 -8.52 10.22 22.29
N THR A 351 -7.40 9.67 22.73
CA THR A 351 -6.37 9.06 21.86
C THR A 351 -6.58 7.56 21.65
N LEU A 352 -7.69 7.01 22.15
CA LEU A 352 -8.18 5.67 21.83
C LEU A 352 -9.05 5.73 20.57
N LEU A 353 -8.56 5.17 19.48
CA LEU A 353 -9.28 5.06 18.21
C LEU A 353 -10.06 3.75 18.15
N SER A 354 -11.38 3.85 18.20
CA SER A 354 -12.29 2.70 18.00
C SER A 354 -12.82 2.71 16.57
N VAL A 355 -12.19 1.91 15.72
CA VAL A 355 -12.50 1.80 14.29
C VAL A 355 -13.32 0.54 14.07
N ASN A 356 -14.52 0.70 13.51
CA ASN A 356 -15.36 -0.44 13.19
C ASN A 356 -15.43 -1.49 14.33
N SER A 357 -15.61 -1.03 15.56
CA SER A 357 -15.69 -1.87 16.77
C SER A 357 -16.91 -1.54 17.60
N VAL A 358 -17.39 -2.49 18.39
CA VAL A 358 -18.50 -2.33 19.32
C VAL A 358 -17.99 -2.51 20.75
N ILE A 359 -18.27 -1.53 21.59
CA ILE A 359 -17.96 -1.55 23.01
C ILE A 359 -19.29 -1.58 23.77
N SER A 360 -19.48 -2.59 24.62
CA SER A 360 -20.65 -2.69 25.50
C SER A 360 -20.73 -1.47 26.42
N PRO A 361 -21.93 -0.93 26.68
CA PRO A 361 -22.09 0.16 27.66
C PRO A 361 -21.60 -0.18 29.07
N SER A 362 -21.55 -1.46 29.43
CA SER A 362 -21.05 -1.95 30.72
C SER A 362 -19.52 -2.15 30.77
N ALA A 363 -18.84 -2.16 29.60
CA ALA A 363 -17.41 -2.39 29.53
C ALA A 363 -16.63 -1.09 29.79
N GLN A 364 -15.58 -1.17 30.59
CA GLN A 364 -14.64 -0.07 30.79
C GLN A 364 -13.42 -0.30 29.92
N VAL A 365 -13.18 0.62 28.97
CA VAL A 365 -12.00 0.56 28.10
C VAL A 365 -11.06 1.70 28.46
N HIS A 366 -9.92 1.34 28.99
CA HIS A 366 -8.85 2.26 29.34
C HIS A 366 -7.70 2.12 28.35
N GLY A 367 -7.22 3.23 27.81
CA GLY A 367 -6.08 3.24 26.90
C GLY A 367 -5.77 4.62 26.37
N GLN A 368 -4.50 4.84 26.04
CA GLN A 368 -4.01 6.04 25.37
C GLN A 368 -3.21 5.63 24.15
N ASP A 369 -3.30 6.44 23.08
CA ASP A 369 -2.60 6.18 21.82
C ASP A 369 -2.82 4.74 21.35
N ALA A 370 -4.09 4.31 21.26
CA ALA A 370 -4.44 2.94 20.97
C ALA A 370 -5.40 2.84 19.76
N TRP A 371 -5.33 1.69 19.09
CA TRP A 371 -6.14 1.36 17.92
C TRP A 371 -6.91 0.06 18.16
N LEU A 372 -8.24 0.13 18.14
CA LEU A 372 -9.14 -1.02 18.17
C LEU A 372 -9.85 -1.13 16.82
N GLU A 373 -9.74 -2.26 16.11
CA GLU A 373 -10.42 -2.44 14.83
C GLU A 373 -11.08 -3.82 14.72
N GLY A 374 -12.36 -3.84 14.33
CA GLY A 374 -13.11 -5.08 14.13
C GLY A 374 -13.32 -5.86 15.43
N CYS A 375 -13.37 -5.19 16.58
CA CYS A 375 -13.45 -5.80 17.91
C CYS A 375 -14.86 -5.74 18.48
N ARG A 376 -15.20 -6.74 19.31
CA ARG A 376 -16.38 -6.70 20.19
C ARG A 376 -15.89 -6.75 21.63
N ILE A 377 -16.09 -5.67 22.37
CA ILE A 377 -15.63 -5.52 23.75
C ILE A 377 -16.84 -5.62 24.68
N ALA A 378 -17.02 -6.77 25.30
CA ALA A 378 -18.13 -7.06 26.19
C ALA A 378 -17.81 -6.79 27.67
N THR A 379 -16.55 -6.68 28.03
CA THR A 379 -16.05 -6.48 29.39
C THR A 379 -14.80 -5.58 29.40
N ASP A 380 -14.17 -5.43 30.54
CA ASP A 380 -13.08 -4.49 30.77
C ASP A 380 -11.84 -4.78 29.93
N LEU A 381 -11.30 -3.73 29.29
CA LEU A 381 -10.09 -3.79 28.50
C LEU A 381 -9.10 -2.71 28.97
N GLN A 382 -7.95 -3.15 29.48
CA GLN A 382 -6.86 -2.27 29.91
C GLN A 382 -5.74 -2.29 28.86
N LEU A 383 -5.52 -1.14 28.21
CA LEU A 383 -4.43 -0.91 27.27
C LEU A 383 -3.42 0.06 27.91
N SER A 384 -2.17 -0.36 28.03
CA SER A 384 -1.15 0.43 28.74
C SER A 384 -0.45 1.48 27.85
N GLY A 385 -0.95 1.69 26.63
CA GLY A 385 -0.49 2.69 25.66
C GLY A 385 0.18 2.12 24.41
N GLN A 386 0.00 2.80 23.30
CA GLN A 386 0.50 2.40 21.97
C GLN A 386 0.09 0.96 21.56
N ASN A 387 -1.13 0.55 21.89
CA ASN A 387 -1.61 -0.79 21.58
C ASN A 387 -2.41 -0.82 20.28
N VAL A 388 -2.31 -1.92 19.53
CA VAL A 388 -3.14 -2.20 18.37
C VAL A 388 -3.84 -3.55 18.56
N VAL A 389 -5.17 -3.53 18.51
CA VAL A 389 -6.00 -4.74 18.69
C VAL A 389 -6.92 -4.89 17.49
N VAL A 390 -6.84 -6.02 16.79
CA VAL A 390 -7.57 -6.26 15.54
C VAL A 390 -8.31 -7.59 15.58
N GLY A 391 -9.61 -7.56 15.33
CA GLY A 391 -10.45 -8.75 15.18
C GLY A 391 -10.70 -9.55 16.46
N VAL A 392 -10.56 -8.93 17.64
CA VAL A 392 -10.63 -9.63 18.94
C VAL A 392 -12.00 -9.45 19.59
N ASP A 393 -12.57 -10.55 20.09
CA ASP A 393 -13.70 -10.52 21.01
C ASP A 393 -13.18 -10.59 22.45
N VAL A 394 -13.52 -9.58 23.26
CA VAL A 394 -13.13 -9.48 24.68
C VAL A 394 -14.39 -9.76 25.53
N ASP A 395 -14.55 -11.01 25.92
CA ASP A 395 -15.64 -11.56 26.74
C ASP A 395 -15.27 -11.76 28.22
N GLU A 396 -13.98 -11.72 28.54
CA GLU A 396 -13.41 -11.70 29.87
C GLU A 396 -12.40 -10.53 29.98
N PRO A 397 -12.12 -9.99 31.19
CA PRO A 397 -11.16 -8.90 31.34
C PRO A 397 -9.82 -9.19 30.67
N LEU A 398 -9.32 -8.20 29.94
CA LEU A 398 -8.06 -8.30 29.18
C LEU A 398 -7.16 -7.10 29.51
N SER A 399 -5.89 -7.36 29.77
CA SER A 399 -4.86 -6.34 29.90
C SER A 399 -3.72 -6.60 28.93
N LEU A 400 -3.28 -5.55 28.22
CA LEU A 400 -2.13 -5.60 27.33
C LEU A 400 -1.03 -4.63 27.80
N PRO A 401 0.24 -5.05 27.84
CA PRO A 401 1.35 -4.18 28.21
C PRO A 401 1.58 -3.08 27.15
N PRO A 402 2.37 -2.03 27.49
CA PRO A 402 2.64 -0.95 26.53
C PRO A 402 3.23 -1.45 25.22
N GLY A 403 2.73 -0.94 24.09
CA GLY A 403 3.20 -1.27 22.76
C GLY A 403 2.84 -2.66 22.25
N ALA A 404 2.12 -3.48 23.02
CA ALA A 404 1.69 -4.79 22.55
C ALA A 404 0.57 -4.69 21.51
N CYS A 405 0.70 -5.47 20.45
CA CYS A 405 -0.32 -5.66 19.42
C CYS A 405 -0.89 -7.07 19.52
N LEU A 406 -2.21 -7.21 19.35
CA LEU A 406 -2.93 -8.47 19.36
C LEU A 406 -3.87 -8.54 18.17
N GLU A 407 -3.77 -9.60 17.39
CA GLU A 407 -4.62 -9.85 16.25
C GLU A 407 -5.18 -11.27 16.30
N VAL A 408 -6.46 -11.41 15.95
CA VAL A 408 -7.14 -12.69 15.78
C VAL A 408 -7.85 -12.70 14.43
N LEU A 409 -7.32 -13.47 13.48
CA LEU A 409 -7.76 -13.46 12.09
C LEU A 409 -8.28 -14.84 11.69
N PRO A 410 -9.47 -14.94 11.05
CA PRO A 410 -9.92 -16.19 10.46
C PRO A 410 -9.04 -16.59 9.27
N GLY A 411 -8.83 -17.88 9.08
CA GLY A 411 -8.08 -18.38 7.94
C GLY A 411 -8.20 -19.87 7.79
N ARG A 412 -7.36 -20.44 6.93
CA ARG A 412 -7.28 -21.89 6.72
C ARG A 412 -5.86 -22.39 7.01
N ASN A 413 -5.76 -23.51 7.69
CA ASN A 413 -4.48 -24.15 7.90
C ASN A 413 -4.00 -24.89 6.63
N ARG A 414 -2.80 -25.48 6.66
CA ARG A 414 -2.21 -26.23 5.54
C ARG A 414 -3.05 -27.45 5.11
N ALA A 415 -3.96 -27.92 5.98
CA ALA A 415 -4.92 -28.98 5.69
C ALA A 415 -6.28 -28.43 5.23
N ALA A 416 -6.38 -27.15 4.85
CA ALA A 416 -7.59 -26.45 4.42
C ALA A 416 -8.73 -26.42 5.47
N GLN A 417 -8.44 -26.64 6.74
CA GLN A 417 -9.39 -26.54 7.84
C GLN A 417 -9.49 -25.08 8.31
N ASP A 418 -10.67 -24.64 8.68
CA ASP A 418 -10.90 -23.31 9.23
C ASP A 418 -10.23 -23.17 10.60
N VAL A 419 -9.45 -22.11 10.76
CA VAL A 419 -8.67 -21.81 11.97
C VAL A 419 -8.68 -20.31 12.25
N TRP A 420 -8.17 -19.95 13.41
CA TRP A 420 -7.91 -18.58 13.80
C TRP A 420 -6.40 -18.39 14.01
N PHE A 421 -5.80 -17.53 13.20
CA PHE A 421 -4.41 -17.12 13.41
C PHE A 421 -4.35 -16.08 14.51
N VAL A 422 -3.46 -16.30 15.48
CA VAL A 422 -3.23 -15.38 16.59
C VAL A 422 -1.83 -14.78 16.46
N ARG A 423 -1.75 -13.45 16.44
CA ARG A 423 -0.47 -12.74 16.41
C ARG A 423 -0.35 -11.78 17.58
N CYS A 424 0.67 -11.99 18.42
CA CYS A 424 1.13 -11.04 19.41
C CYS A 424 2.48 -10.50 18.93
N TYR A 425 2.66 -9.18 18.90
CA TYR A 425 3.90 -8.52 18.46
C TYR A 425 3.98 -7.10 19.01
N GLY A 426 5.08 -6.39 18.78
CA GLY A 426 5.26 -5.00 19.23
C GLY A 426 4.84 -3.98 18.16
N VAL A 427 4.29 -2.85 18.58
CA VAL A 427 3.83 -1.75 17.68
C VAL A 427 4.96 -1.18 16.81
N ARG A 428 6.21 -1.36 17.23
CA ARG A 428 7.42 -0.93 16.51
C ARG A 428 8.08 -2.05 15.71
N ASP A 429 7.57 -3.27 15.79
CA ASP A 429 8.16 -4.40 15.08
C ASP A 429 7.97 -4.21 13.58
N SER A 430 9.07 -4.17 12.86
CA SER A 430 9.10 -4.24 11.42
C SER A 430 9.42 -5.69 11.04
N PHE A 431 8.46 -6.34 10.42
CA PHE A 431 8.68 -7.74 10.01
C PHE A 431 9.72 -7.89 8.88
N LYS A 432 10.35 -6.79 8.49
CA LYS A 432 11.49 -6.76 7.55
C LYS A 432 12.83 -7.03 8.22
N ASP A 433 12.89 -6.81 9.52
CA ASP A 433 14.08 -6.95 10.34
C ASP A 433 13.87 -8.00 11.45
N GLY A 434 14.73 -8.03 12.43
CA GLY A 434 14.75 -9.03 13.48
C GLY A 434 14.19 -8.58 14.83
N LEU A 435 13.37 -7.50 14.88
CA LEU A 435 12.71 -7.10 16.13
C LEU A 435 11.39 -7.85 16.33
N PHE A 436 11.15 -8.32 17.55
CA PHE A 436 9.91 -8.95 17.97
C PHE A 436 9.59 -8.58 19.42
N CYS A 437 8.37 -8.06 19.65
CA CYS A 437 7.96 -7.50 20.94
C CYS A 437 8.97 -6.47 21.48
N GLY A 438 9.51 -5.62 20.59
CA GLY A 438 10.42 -4.54 20.94
C GLY A 438 11.87 -4.95 21.25
N ARG A 439 12.25 -6.20 21.02
CA ARG A 439 13.61 -6.73 21.25
C ARG A 439 14.11 -7.55 20.06
N PRO A 440 15.43 -7.84 19.93
CA PRO A 440 15.90 -8.76 18.91
C PRO A 440 15.23 -10.13 19.04
N LEU A 441 14.78 -10.71 17.92
CA LEU A 441 14.05 -11.98 17.90
C LEU A 441 14.82 -13.12 18.57
N LEU A 442 16.14 -13.19 18.38
CA LEU A 442 16.97 -14.21 19.02
C LEU A 442 17.01 -14.05 20.56
N ASP A 443 16.89 -12.82 21.07
CA ASP A 443 16.81 -12.56 22.51
C ASP A 443 15.43 -12.95 23.06
N TRP A 444 14.38 -12.69 22.28
CA TRP A 444 13.03 -13.14 22.60
C TRP A 444 12.96 -14.68 22.69
N LEU A 445 13.53 -15.38 21.71
CA LEU A 445 13.58 -16.85 21.70
C LEU A 445 14.31 -17.38 22.94
N ARG A 446 15.49 -16.83 23.26
CA ARG A 446 16.25 -17.21 24.46
C ARG A 446 15.46 -16.97 25.76
N GLY A 447 14.78 -15.84 25.86
CA GLY A 447 13.91 -15.51 27.01
C GLY A 447 12.77 -16.50 27.19
N ALA A 448 12.24 -17.04 26.10
CA ALA A 448 11.21 -18.10 26.14
C ALA A 448 11.77 -19.53 26.25
N GLY A 449 13.08 -19.74 26.29
CA GLY A 449 13.68 -21.07 26.25
C GLY A 449 13.52 -21.78 24.89
N LEU A 450 13.51 -21.00 23.82
CA LEU A 450 13.42 -21.44 22.43
C LEU A 450 14.69 -21.07 21.67
N ASP A 451 14.90 -21.69 20.51
CA ASP A 451 16.01 -21.38 19.62
C ASP A 451 15.57 -21.11 18.17
N ALA A 452 16.54 -20.80 17.30
CA ALA A 452 16.26 -20.45 15.90
C ALA A 452 15.59 -21.59 15.11
N ALA A 453 15.91 -22.85 15.43
CA ALA A 453 15.33 -24.03 14.77
C ALA A 453 13.85 -24.22 15.11
N ASP A 454 13.40 -23.70 16.26
CA ASP A 454 11.99 -23.74 16.65
C ASP A 454 11.10 -22.88 15.71
N VAL A 455 11.67 -21.88 15.00
CA VAL A 455 10.88 -20.92 14.20
C VAL A 455 11.25 -20.86 12.73
N TRP A 456 12.48 -21.24 12.34
CA TRP A 456 12.89 -21.34 10.95
C TRP A 456 13.25 -22.77 10.59
N PRO A 457 12.64 -23.35 9.53
CA PRO A 457 13.11 -24.61 8.97
C PRO A 457 14.59 -24.56 8.58
N ASP A 458 15.29 -25.67 8.64
CA ASP A 458 16.72 -25.76 8.27
C ASP A 458 17.00 -25.31 6.83
N SER A 459 16.02 -25.46 5.95
CA SER A 459 16.09 -25.00 4.56
C SER A 459 16.03 -23.47 4.41
N THR A 460 15.74 -22.71 5.47
CA THR A 460 15.65 -21.25 5.41
C THR A 460 17.04 -20.64 5.30
N GLY A 461 17.33 -19.97 4.18
CA GLY A 461 18.59 -19.25 3.95
C GLY A 461 18.80 -18.12 4.97
N ALA A 462 20.06 -17.78 5.24
CA ALA A 462 20.39 -16.75 6.23
C ALA A 462 19.72 -15.39 5.96
N ALA A 463 19.61 -14.98 4.69
CA ALA A 463 18.96 -13.75 4.28
C ALA A 463 17.44 -13.76 4.51
N ASP A 464 16.82 -14.94 4.58
CA ASP A 464 15.39 -15.12 4.77
C ASP A 464 15.00 -15.38 6.24
N ARG A 465 15.97 -15.45 7.14
CA ARG A 465 15.74 -15.57 8.58
C ARG A 465 15.36 -14.23 9.21
N ILE A 466 14.25 -13.69 8.76
CA ILE A 466 13.63 -12.46 9.25
C ILE A 466 12.31 -12.81 9.94
N LEU A 467 11.76 -11.87 10.72
CA LEU A 467 10.49 -12.07 11.43
C LEU A 467 9.33 -12.42 10.49
N TRP A 468 9.31 -11.87 9.28
CA TRP A 468 8.27 -12.13 8.28
C TRP A 468 8.13 -13.62 7.95
N ASN A 469 9.24 -14.36 7.95
CA ASN A 469 9.32 -15.78 7.60
C ASN A 469 9.38 -16.71 8.82
N ALA A 470 9.41 -16.15 10.04
CA ALA A 470 9.49 -16.95 11.27
C ALA A 470 8.11 -17.56 11.60
N ARG A 471 8.04 -18.87 11.75
CA ARG A 471 6.82 -19.61 12.13
C ARG A 471 6.57 -19.52 13.62
N ILE A 472 6.09 -18.34 14.06
CA ILE A 472 5.88 -18.01 15.47
C ILE A 472 4.39 -18.04 15.84
N PHE A 473 3.48 -17.78 14.89
CA PHE A 473 2.08 -17.50 15.16
C PHE A 473 1.23 -18.75 15.09
N PRO A 474 0.49 -19.10 16.16
CA PRO A 474 -0.31 -20.32 16.18
C PRO A 474 -1.59 -20.17 15.34
N ALA A 475 -2.03 -21.29 14.77
CA ALA A 475 -3.36 -21.49 14.23
C ALA A 475 -4.21 -22.26 15.23
N LEU A 476 -5.33 -21.69 15.65
CA LEU A 476 -6.15 -22.20 16.74
C LEU A 476 -7.55 -22.59 16.23
N PRO A 477 -8.17 -23.61 16.80
CA PRO A 477 -9.52 -24.03 16.39
C PRO A 477 -10.63 -23.05 16.83
N LYS A 478 -10.37 -22.19 17.82
CA LYS A 478 -11.32 -21.20 18.36
C LYS A 478 -10.62 -19.87 18.59
N ALA A 479 -11.29 -18.77 18.24
CA ALA A 479 -10.79 -17.42 18.43
C ALA A 479 -10.43 -17.12 19.90
N ALA A 480 -11.30 -17.46 20.86
CA ALA A 480 -11.10 -17.20 22.29
C ALA A 480 -9.82 -17.85 22.88
N ALA A 481 -9.27 -18.86 22.23
CA ALA A 481 -8.04 -19.52 22.69
C ALA A 481 -6.78 -18.63 22.57
N PHE A 482 -6.87 -17.42 22.03
CA PHE A 482 -5.77 -16.45 21.97
C PHE A 482 -5.17 -16.15 23.36
N ARG A 483 -5.98 -16.22 24.41
CA ARG A 483 -5.56 -15.90 25.78
C ARG A 483 -4.39 -16.74 26.26
N SER A 484 -4.33 -18.00 25.87
CA SER A 484 -3.22 -18.91 26.22
C SER A 484 -1.89 -18.54 25.53
N TRP A 485 -1.89 -17.55 24.62
CA TRP A 485 -0.72 -17.10 23.87
C TRP A 485 -0.26 -15.69 24.24
N LEU A 486 -0.93 -15.01 25.18
CA LEU A 486 -0.56 -13.65 25.61
C LEU A 486 0.83 -13.57 26.27
N TRP A 487 1.37 -14.69 26.78
CA TRP A 487 2.72 -14.77 27.29
C TRP A 487 3.79 -14.36 26.25
N MET A 488 3.45 -14.43 24.95
CA MET A 488 4.36 -14.00 23.87
C MET A 488 4.76 -12.51 24.00
N CYS A 489 3.97 -11.70 24.68
CA CYS A 489 4.31 -10.30 24.96
C CYS A 489 5.38 -10.18 26.08
N ALA A 490 5.58 -11.22 26.90
CA ALA A 490 6.54 -11.27 28.00
C ALA A 490 7.17 -12.68 28.08
N PRO A 491 8.10 -13.02 27.16
CA PRO A 491 8.60 -14.40 26.97
C PRO A 491 9.27 -15.00 28.22
N GLU A 492 9.83 -14.15 29.09
CA GLU A 492 10.44 -14.60 30.35
C GLU A 492 9.42 -15.16 31.35
N SER A 493 8.14 -14.86 31.17
CA SER A 493 7.04 -15.39 32.00
C SER A 493 6.52 -16.73 31.49
N ALA A 494 7.05 -17.24 30.37
CA ALA A 494 6.60 -18.48 29.76
C ALA A 494 6.86 -19.69 30.67
N SER A 495 5.81 -20.43 31.02
CA SER A 495 5.93 -21.70 31.74
C SER A 495 6.45 -22.79 30.79
N ALA A 496 7.05 -23.83 31.36
CA ALA A 496 7.49 -25.00 30.58
C ALA A 496 6.35 -25.62 29.75
N ALA A 497 5.14 -25.63 30.30
CA ALA A 497 3.95 -26.11 29.57
C ALA A 497 3.60 -25.24 28.35
N GLN A 498 3.74 -23.91 28.47
CA GLN A 498 3.51 -22.99 27.35
C GLN A 498 4.56 -23.14 26.25
N VAL A 499 5.84 -23.31 26.62
CA VAL A 499 6.93 -23.57 25.68
C VAL A 499 6.71 -24.90 24.94
N GLN A 500 6.30 -25.96 25.67
CA GLN A 500 5.96 -27.23 25.05
C GLN A 500 4.76 -27.11 24.11
N ALA A 501 3.72 -26.40 24.52
CA ALA A 501 2.55 -26.10 23.67
C ALA A 501 2.94 -25.32 22.42
N PHE A 502 3.87 -24.35 22.53
CA PHE A 502 4.41 -23.62 21.39
C PHE A 502 5.09 -24.57 20.39
N ARG A 503 5.95 -25.47 20.86
CA ARG A 503 6.63 -26.45 19.98
C ARG A 503 5.67 -27.43 19.31
N ALA A 504 4.60 -27.81 19.99
CA ALA A 504 3.59 -28.75 19.49
C ALA A 504 2.54 -28.11 18.58
N ALA A 505 2.38 -26.77 18.62
CA ALA A 505 1.35 -26.08 17.87
C ALA A 505 1.62 -26.05 16.36
N ASP A 506 0.55 -26.07 15.57
CA ASP A 506 0.62 -25.71 14.14
C ASP A 506 0.84 -24.20 14.03
N ARG A 507 2.06 -23.81 13.65
CA ARG A 507 2.52 -22.42 13.62
C ARG A 507 2.81 -21.96 12.21
N TYR A 508 2.56 -20.69 11.98
CA TYR A 508 2.67 -20.00 10.69
C TYR A 508 3.56 -18.77 10.82
N SER A 509 4.19 -18.42 9.73
CA SER A 509 4.85 -17.13 9.57
C SER A 509 3.83 -16.06 9.15
N ALA A 510 4.19 -14.79 9.29
CA ALA A 510 3.37 -13.70 8.80
C ALA A 510 3.20 -13.75 7.26
N ALA A 511 4.21 -14.26 6.54
CA ALA A 511 4.13 -14.51 5.11
C ALA A 511 3.04 -15.53 4.76
N GLU A 512 3.02 -16.68 5.47
CA GLU A 512 2.00 -17.70 5.25
C GLU A 512 0.59 -17.21 5.62
N ILE A 513 0.45 -16.49 6.73
CA ILE A 513 -0.84 -15.91 7.17
C ILE A 513 -1.38 -14.90 6.14
N ALA A 514 -0.51 -14.09 5.51
CA ALA A 514 -0.93 -13.15 4.49
C ALA A 514 -1.62 -13.83 3.29
N LEU A 515 -1.27 -15.09 3.01
CA LEU A 515 -1.87 -15.88 1.92
C LEU A 515 -3.05 -16.74 2.38
N LEU A 516 -3.06 -17.18 3.65
CA LEU A 516 -4.00 -18.16 4.17
C LEU A 516 -5.16 -17.54 4.96
N ALA A 517 -5.13 -16.24 5.23
CA ALA A 517 -6.20 -15.53 5.91
C ALA A 517 -7.48 -15.54 5.07
N ASN A 518 -8.62 -15.84 5.70
CA ASN A 518 -9.93 -15.80 5.05
C ASN A 518 -10.49 -14.37 5.03
N GLN A 519 -10.19 -13.65 3.94
CA GLN A 519 -10.59 -12.26 3.78
C GLN A 519 -12.10 -12.07 3.77
N ALA A 520 -12.84 -12.98 3.14
CA ALA A 520 -14.29 -12.91 3.08
C ALA A 520 -14.91 -13.03 4.48
N ALA A 521 -14.43 -13.98 5.29
CA ALA A 521 -14.90 -14.16 6.67
C ALA A 521 -14.56 -12.94 7.55
N PHE A 522 -13.34 -12.42 7.45
CA PHE A 522 -12.94 -11.24 8.23
C PHE A 522 -13.70 -9.99 7.79
N HIS A 523 -13.96 -9.84 6.51
CA HIS A 523 -14.75 -8.74 5.99
C HIS A 523 -16.23 -8.84 6.40
N SER A 524 -16.82 -10.03 6.33
CA SER A 524 -18.20 -10.29 6.81
C SER A 524 -18.35 -9.89 8.28
N ARG A 525 -17.38 -10.24 9.13
CA ARG A 525 -17.33 -9.82 10.52
C ARG A 525 -17.32 -8.28 10.67
N ARG A 526 -16.51 -7.58 9.88
CA ARG A 526 -16.48 -6.11 9.88
C ARG A 526 -17.82 -5.50 9.52
N LEU A 527 -18.50 -6.07 8.50
CA LEU A 527 -19.84 -5.63 8.09
C LEU A 527 -20.91 -5.89 9.16
N GLU A 528 -20.86 -7.02 9.84
CA GLU A 528 -21.76 -7.32 10.95
C GLU A 528 -21.60 -6.29 12.06
N ILE A 529 -20.36 -6.02 12.46
CA ILE A 529 -20.05 -5.01 13.47
C ILE A 529 -20.51 -3.63 13.01
N TRP A 530 -20.24 -3.26 11.75
CA TRP A 530 -20.65 -1.99 11.18
C TRP A 530 -22.18 -1.81 11.22
N LYS A 531 -22.93 -2.82 10.83
CA LYS A 531 -24.39 -2.82 10.84
C LYS A 531 -25.00 -2.81 12.26
N SER A 532 -24.30 -3.35 13.24
CA SER A 532 -24.76 -3.37 14.65
C SER A 532 -24.51 -2.05 15.39
N ARG A 533 -23.77 -1.10 14.78
CA ARG A 533 -23.59 0.22 15.37
C ARG A 533 -24.91 0.96 15.37
N THR A 534 -25.33 1.44 16.52
CA THR A 534 -26.52 2.30 16.63
C THR A 534 -26.32 3.53 15.74
N PRO A 535 -27.29 3.90 14.88
CA PRO A 535 -27.18 5.15 14.12
C PRO A 535 -27.02 6.29 15.10
N ARG A 536 -25.93 7.08 14.99
CA ARG A 536 -25.85 8.34 15.74
C ARG A 536 -26.96 9.26 15.23
N PRO A 537 -27.72 9.92 16.10
CA PRO A 537 -28.68 10.92 15.64
C PRO A 537 -27.92 11.96 14.79
N PRO A 538 -28.55 12.50 13.73
CA PRO A 538 -27.93 13.52 12.91
C PRO A 538 -27.48 14.67 13.82
N VAL A 539 -26.22 15.08 13.68
CA VAL A 539 -25.72 16.28 14.33
C VAL A 539 -26.54 17.41 13.74
N THR A 540 -27.46 17.96 14.52
CA THR A 540 -28.20 19.17 14.16
C THR A 540 -27.17 20.30 14.01
N PRO A 541 -27.22 21.10 12.92
CA PRO A 541 -26.25 22.13 12.60
C PRO A 541 -26.16 23.23 13.66
#